data_5bbf6a72dd63039fb8b163f1cbdaedb2
#
_entry.id   5bbf6a72dd63039fb8b163f1cbdaedb2
#
_cell.length_a   1.000
_cell.length_b   1.000
_cell.length_c   1.000
_cell.angle_alpha   90.00
_cell.angle_beta   90.00
_cell.angle_gamma   90.00
#
_symmetry.space_group_name_H-M   'P 1'
#
loop_
_entity.id
_entity.type
_entity.pdbx_description
1 polymer ?
#
loop_
_entity_poly.entity_id
_entity_poly.type
_entity_poly.pdbx_seq_one_letter_code
_entity_poly.pdbx_strand_id
1 'polypeptide(L)'
;MDTTRFETGLVEDGYRDIETKALRSDYRAREHSHDFDVRALVLAGEITLTWNGATRSFATGEVFTMDAGCPHAEAAGPEGVRYLVGRRPR
;
A
#
# COMPACT_ATOMS: atom_id res chain seq x y z
N MET A 1 -11.17 -13.20 0.05
CA MET A 1 -9.99 -13.27 -0.81
C MET A 1 -8.90 -14.07 -0.10
N ASP A 2 -8.35 -15.05 -0.78
CA ASP A 2 -7.24 -15.84 -0.24
C ASP A 2 -5.94 -15.07 -0.46
N THR A 3 -5.26 -14.69 0.61
CA THR A 3 -4.04 -13.88 0.57
C THR A 3 -2.77 -14.70 0.76
N THR A 4 -2.87 -16.03 0.86
CA THR A 4 -1.74 -16.90 1.19
C THR A 4 -0.56 -16.72 0.21
N ARG A 5 -0.84 -16.71 -1.08
CA ARG A 5 0.21 -16.56 -2.10
C ARG A 5 0.90 -15.20 -2.00
N PHE A 6 0.11 -14.15 -1.76
CA PHE A 6 0.67 -12.81 -1.62
C PHE A 6 1.58 -12.74 -0.39
N GLU A 7 1.13 -13.27 0.74
CA GLU A 7 1.92 -13.28 1.99
C GLU A 7 3.21 -14.08 1.82
N THR A 8 3.14 -15.25 1.19
CA THR A 8 4.32 -16.06 0.90
C THR A 8 5.32 -15.27 0.06
N GLY A 9 4.84 -14.58 -0.98
CA GLY A 9 5.68 -13.75 -1.83
C GLY A 9 6.37 -12.62 -1.07
N LEU A 10 5.65 -11.98 -0.14
CA LEU A 10 6.23 -10.93 0.70
C LEU A 10 7.42 -11.49 1.50
N VAL A 11 7.21 -12.60 2.17
CA VAL A 11 8.26 -13.23 3.00
C VAL A 11 9.46 -13.62 2.13
N GLU A 12 9.22 -14.27 0.99
CA GLU A 12 10.27 -14.69 0.07
C GLU A 12 11.09 -13.51 -0.45
N ASP A 13 10.46 -12.38 -0.64
CA ASP A 13 11.12 -11.17 -1.15
C ASP A 13 11.70 -10.28 -0.04
N GLY A 14 11.71 -10.76 1.20
CA GLY A 14 12.35 -10.07 2.31
C GLY A 14 11.48 -9.01 3.01
N TYR A 15 10.18 -8.99 2.72
CA TYR A 15 9.27 -8.08 3.41
C TYR A 15 8.93 -8.60 4.79
N ARG A 16 8.72 -7.68 5.74
CA ARG A 16 8.44 -7.96 7.15
C ARG A 16 7.30 -7.10 7.64
N ASP A 17 6.96 -7.25 8.94
CA ASP A 17 5.92 -6.45 9.59
C ASP A 17 4.62 -6.50 8.82
N ILE A 18 4.26 -7.72 8.37
CA ILE A 18 3.08 -7.96 7.55
C ILE A 18 1.85 -7.74 8.41
N GLU A 19 0.98 -6.83 7.98
CA GLU A 19 -0.24 -6.50 8.72
C GLU A 19 -1.35 -6.07 7.77
N THR A 20 -2.58 -6.12 8.26
CA THR A 20 -3.72 -5.54 7.56
C THR A 20 -3.99 -4.16 8.15
N LYS A 21 -4.06 -3.15 7.29
CA LYS A 21 -4.39 -1.78 7.69
C LYS A 21 -5.75 -1.39 7.12
N ALA A 22 -6.50 -0.62 7.89
CA ALA A 22 -7.77 -0.06 7.45
C ALA A 22 -7.72 1.45 7.64
N LEU A 23 -8.00 2.17 6.56
CA LEU A 23 -8.01 3.63 6.56
C LEU A 23 -9.42 4.12 6.22
N ARG A 24 -9.87 5.14 6.93
CA ARG A 24 -11.21 5.71 6.75
C ARG A 24 -11.31 6.50 5.46
N SER A 25 -12.52 6.74 5.01
CA SER A 25 -12.79 7.47 3.76
C SER A 25 -12.25 8.90 3.75
N ASP A 26 -12.03 9.49 4.92
CA ASP A 26 -11.48 10.84 5.05
C ASP A 26 -9.95 10.85 5.16
N TYR A 27 -9.30 9.68 5.10
CA TYR A 27 -7.85 9.61 5.23
C TYR A 27 -7.15 10.31 4.06
N ARG A 28 -6.25 11.21 4.41
CA ARG A 28 -5.36 11.90 3.47
C ARG A 28 -4.01 12.05 4.11
N ALA A 29 -2.97 11.68 3.37
CA ALA A 29 -1.59 11.89 3.80
C ALA A 29 -0.88 12.77 2.78
N ARG A 30 -0.23 13.84 3.27
CA ARG A 30 0.57 14.73 2.43
C ARG A 30 1.81 13.99 1.94
N GLU A 31 2.49 14.57 0.97
CA GLU A 31 3.71 13.99 0.44
C GLU A 31 4.70 13.68 1.56
N HIS A 32 5.15 12.44 1.59
CA HIS A 32 6.14 11.93 2.55
C HIS A 32 6.88 10.77 1.89
N SER A 33 7.96 10.32 2.54
CA SER A 33 8.70 9.15 2.09
C SER A 33 9.06 8.29 3.30
N HIS A 34 9.44 7.05 3.01
CA HIS A 34 9.88 6.09 4.04
C HIS A 34 11.28 5.60 3.70
N ASP A 35 11.99 5.09 4.70
CA ASP A 35 13.31 4.48 4.50
C ASP A 35 13.20 2.97 4.26
N PHE A 36 12.05 2.49 3.85
CA PHE A 36 11.78 1.09 3.53
C PHE A 36 10.88 0.99 2.30
N ASP A 37 10.95 -0.17 1.63
CA ASP A 37 10.04 -0.48 0.53
C ASP A 37 8.69 -0.95 1.09
N VAL A 38 7.62 -0.66 0.36
CA VAL A 38 6.26 -1.09 0.70
C VAL A 38 5.70 -1.91 -0.45
N ARG A 39 5.02 -3.01 -0.12
CA ARG A 39 4.21 -3.77 -1.08
C ARG A 39 2.90 -4.13 -0.41
N ALA A 40 1.79 -3.82 -1.07
CA ALA A 40 0.47 -3.98 -0.49
C ALA A 40 -0.54 -4.55 -1.50
N LEU A 41 -1.46 -5.36 -0.99
CA LEU A 41 -2.60 -5.91 -1.74
C LEU A 41 -3.88 -5.28 -1.20
N VAL A 42 -4.65 -4.61 -2.05
CA VAL A 42 -5.92 -4.01 -1.64
C VAL A 42 -6.96 -5.11 -1.45
N LEU A 43 -7.54 -5.16 -0.27
CA LEU A 43 -8.54 -6.17 0.11
C LEU A 43 -9.97 -5.65 -0.05
N ALA A 44 -10.19 -4.36 0.17
CA ALA A 44 -11.50 -3.71 0.04
C ALA A 44 -11.32 -2.21 -0.14
N GLY A 45 -12.26 -1.58 -0.84
CA GLY A 45 -12.20 -0.14 -1.12
C GLY A 45 -11.14 0.21 -2.15
N GLU A 46 -10.60 1.42 -2.04
CA GLU A 46 -9.52 1.84 -2.95
C GLU A 46 -8.63 2.89 -2.31
N ILE A 47 -7.41 2.99 -2.81
CA ILE A 47 -6.45 4.00 -2.39
C ILE A 47 -5.90 4.68 -3.65
N THR A 48 -5.72 5.99 -3.57
CA THR A 48 -5.11 6.78 -4.64
C THR A 48 -3.73 7.23 -4.19
N LEU A 49 -2.73 6.93 -4.99
CA LEU A 49 -1.34 7.32 -4.74
C LEU A 49 -0.91 8.34 -5.78
N THR A 50 -0.17 9.35 -5.33
CA THR A 50 0.41 10.37 -6.20
C THR A 50 1.91 10.38 -5.97
N TRP A 51 2.67 10.17 -7.03
CA TRP A 51 4.15 10.21 -7.00
C TRP A 51 4.68 10.58 -8.38
N ASN A 52 5.83 11.26 -8.41
CA ASN A 52 6.49 11.67 -9.65
C ASN A 52 5.55 12.41 -10.62
N GLY A 53 4.60 13.19 -10.08
CA GLY A 53 3.63 13.92 -10.88
C GLY A 53 2.52 13.06 -11.47
N ALA A 54 2.50 11.75 -11.17
CA ALA A 54 1.47 10.83 -11.63
C ALA A 54 0.52 10.48 -10.50
N THR A 55 -0.73 10.21 -10.83
CA THR A 55 -1.75 9.79 -9.86
C THR A 55 -2.39 8.49 -10.35
N ARG A 56 -2.50 7.52 -9.47
CA ARG A 56 -3.12 6.24 -9.79
C ARG A 56 -3.94 5.73 -8.61
N SER A 57 -5.14 5.18 -8.91
CA SER A 57 -5.98 4.53 -7.91
C SER A 57 -5.84 3.02 -8.02
N PHE A 58 -5.86 2.35 -6.86
CA PHE A 58 -5.75 0.90 -6.74
C PHE A 58 -6.99 0.39 -6.03
N ALA A 59 -7.70 -0.52 -6.68
CA ALA A 59 -8.93 -1.12 -6.18
C ALA A 59 -8.69 -2.53 -5.65
N THR A 60 -9.74 -3.15 -5.12
CA THR A 60 -9.70 -4.52 -4.60
C THR A 60 -9.03 -5.48 -5.58
N GLY A 61 -8.05 -6.24 -5.08
CA GLY A 61 -7.30 -7.22 -5.86
C GLY A 61 -6.06 -6.66 -6.51
N GLU A 62 -5.87 -5.35 -6.52
CA GLU A 62 -4.68 -4.74 -7.11
C GLU A 62 -3.56 -4.61 -6.08
N VAL A 63 -2.32 -4.66 -6.57
CA VAL A 63 -1.12 -4.54 -5.75
C VAL A 63 -0.45 -3.21 -6.05
N PHE A 64 -0.02 -2.50 -5.01
CA PHE A 64 0.81 -1.33 -5.19
C PHE A 64 2.13 -1.48 -4.47
N THR A 65 3.15 -0.83 -4.99
CA THR A 65 4.49 -0.82 -4.40
C THR A 65 4.96 0.62 -4.28
N MET A 66 5.80 0.86 -3.29
CA MET A 66 6.44 2.17 -3.12
C MET A 66 7.86 1.93 -2.65
N ASP A 67 8.83 2.37 -3.46
CA ASP A 67 10.24 2.19 -3.12
C ASP A 67 10.66 3.12 -1.99
N ALA A 68 11.64 2.68 -1.22
CA ALA A 68 12.26 3.50 -0.18
C ALA A 68 12.73 4.83 -0.78
N GLY A 69 12.49 5.92 -0.07
CA GLY A 69 12.91 7.25 -0.49
C GLY A 69 12.02 7.91 -1.55
N CYS A 70 11.02 7.22 -2.09
CA CYS A 70 10.14 7.80 -3.10
C CYS A 70 9.08 8.69 -2.42
N PRO A 71 9.07 10.01 -2.70
CA PRO A 71 8.03 10.87 -2.15
C PRO A 71 6.67 10.54 -2.75
N HIS A 72 5.66 10.42 -1.91
CA HIS A 72 4.29 10.10 -2.36
C HIS A 72 3.26 10.68 -1.42
N ALA A 73 2.07 10.93 -1.96
CA ALA A 73 0.88 11.30 -1.20
C ALA A 73 -0.17 10.22 -1.37
N GLU A 74 -1.09 10.10 -0.41
CA GLU A 74 -2.13 9.07 -0.45
C GLU A 74 -3.48 9.61 -0.03
N ALA A 75 -4.54 9.00 -0.59
CA ALA A 75 -5.92 9.30 -0.22
C ALA A 75 -6.75 8.03 -0.30
N ALA A 76 -7.55 7.78 0.74
CA ALA A 76 -8.51 6.69 0.71
C ALA A 76 -9.71 7.07 -0.16
N GLY A 77 -10.36 6.09 -0.77
CA GLY A 77 -11.56 6.30 -1.56
C GLY A 77 -12.80 6.57 -0.69
N PRO A 78 -13.97 6.73 -1.32
CA PRO A 78 -15.20 7.12 -0.61
C PRO A 78 -15.69 6.10 0.41
N GLU A 79 -15.26 4.85 0.31
CA GLU A 79 -15.60 3.81 1.27
C GLU A 79 -14.41 3.40 2.14
N GLY A 80 -13.33 4.20 2.12
CA GLY A 80 -12.09 3.86 2.80
C GLY A 80 -11.30 2.84 2.00
N VAL A 81 -10.30 2.24 2.66
CA VAL A 81 -9.49 1.18 2.06
C VAL A 81 -9.00 0.25 3.15
N ARG A 82 -8.92 -1.03 2.82
CA ARG A 82 -8.27 -2.04 3.66
C ARG A 82 -7.26 -2.78 2.80
N TYR A 83 -6.05 -2.93 3.29
CA TYR A 83 -4.99 -3.60 2.52
C TYR A 83 -4.05 -4.37 3.42
N LEU A 84 -3.47 -5.43 2.84
CA LEU A 84 -2.45 -6.26 3.46
C LEU A 84 -1.10 -5.74 2.98
N VAL A 85 -0.22 -5.40 3.91
CA VAL A 85 1.02 -4.69 3.58
C VAL A 85 2.22 -5.32 4.29
N GLY A 86 3.34 -5.34 3.59
CA GLY A 86 4.64 -5.67 4.17
C GLY A 86 5.64 -4.56 3.88
N ARG A 87 6.69 -4.51 4.69
CA ARG A 87 7.76 -3.52 4.58
C ARG A 87 9.10 -4.24 4.45
N ARG A 88 9.95 -3.70 3.59
CA ARG A 88 11.30 -4.24 3.41
C ARG A 88 12.32 -3.14 3.69
N PRO A 89 13.04 -3.19 4.83
CA PRO A 89 14.08 -2.21 5.16
C PRO A 89 15.18 -2.21 4.11
N ARG A 90 15.78 -1.05 3.94
CA ARG A 90 16.93 -0.89 3.06
C ARG A 90 18.17 -0.46 3.78
#